data_1b1c88b3b5380557c4d09fdb2fb37290
#
_entry.id   1b1c88b3b5380557c4d09fdb2fb37290
#
_cell.length_a   1.000
_cell.length_b   1.000
_cell.length_c   1.000
_cell.angle_alpha   90.00
_cell.angle_beta   90.00
_cell.angle_gamma   90.00
#
_symmetry.space_group_name_H-M   'P 1'
#
loop_
_entity.id
_entity.type
_entity.pdbx_description
1 polymer ?
#
loop_
_entity_poly.entity_id
_entity_poly.type
_entity_poly.pdbx_seq_one_letter_code
_entity_poly.pdbx_strand_id
1 'polypeptide(L)'
;MRTRETDVEPFVNLSELTEIELLILRRMREYTIGEHRSLFHGTGFDYVGLREWQPGDRTSQVDWAQSSLTNFSPLIVRDFEQPSTATVVAVADGSLSTRCGIDGVPIAAAIARAIGTIGMSAVFFQDLFGLITFDARFEQLAAIRPRIGKNQVIHCLEAYQFQTGLLELKRADSLSMTLAGFMRKTSMVPIISDFLFDNPGEVLKELAQVNSVHDVFIVLIDSAFAFELPPISAGWIEAFDVETGQSKVMSRGSMKALSKKTRTWQDGVATQAKDHGMDVLRIGVDEQQTAIAMSEFIAERRLRKV
;
A
#
# COMPACT_ATOMS: atom_id res chain seq x y z
N MET A 1 27.73 -10.45 29.64
CA MET A 1 27.03 -11.51 28.92
C MET A 1 26.30 -10.83 27.75
N ARG A 2 26.93 -10.78 26.56
CA ARG A 2 26.33 -10.16 25.35
C ARG A 2 25.27 -11.14 24.85
N THR A 3 24.01 -10.75 24.93
CA THR A 3 22.90 -11.37 24.23
C THR A 3 23.24 -11.42 22.74
N ARG A 4 23.32 -12.63 22.17
CA ARG A 4 23.32 -12.79 20.72
C ARG A 4 22.01 -12.20 20.23
N GLU A 5 22.07 -11.04 19.62
CA GLU A 5 21.05 -10.62 18.64
C GLU A 5 21.02 -11.75 17.61
N THR A 6 19.92 -12.43 17.55
CA THR A 6 19.63 -13.35 16.44
C THR A 6 19.58 -12.45 15.21
N ASP A 7 20.58 -12.60 14.32
CA ASP A 7 20.58 -12.00 12.97
C ASP A 7 19.40 -12.57 12.19
N VAL A 8 18.22 -12.02 12.41
CA VAL A 8 17.04 -12.30 11.58
C VAL A 8 17.18 -11.36 10.38
N GLU A 9 17.39 -11.94 9.21
CA GLU A 9 17.45 -11.19 7.97
C GLU A 9 16.17 -10.36 7.78
N PRO A 10 16.29 -9.08 7.41
CA PRO A 10 15.13 -8.23 7.17
C PRO A 10 14.36 -8.73 5.95
N PHE A 11 13.02 -8.68 5.99
CA PHE A 11 12.17 -9.00 4.85
C PHE A 11 12.41 -8.11 3.64
N VAL A 12 12.79 -6.86 3.91
CA VAL A 12 13.24 -5.88 2.92
C VAL A 12 14.46 -5.19 3.48
N ASN A 13 15.59 -5.33 2.82
CA ASN A 13 16.83 -4.67 3.23
C ASN A 13 16.94 -3.25 2.63
N LEU A 14 17.88 -2.45 3.14
CA LEU A 14 18.06 -1.07 2.66
C LEU A 14 18.47 -0.98 1.19
N SER A 15 19.14 -2.00 0.65
CA SER A 15 19.51 -2.07 -0.77
C SER A 15 18.28 -2.23 -1.64
N GLU A 16 17.41 -3.19 -1.30
CA GLU A 16 16.12 -3.39 -1.98
C GLU A 16 15.24 -2.14 -1.91
N LEU A 17 15.17 -1.48 -0.75
CA LEU A 17 14.42 -0.24 -0.61
C LEU A 17 14.97 0.87 -1.51
N THR A 18 16.29 0.92 -1.71
CA THR A 18 16.93 1.87 -2.61
C THR A 18 16.65 1.52 -4.08
N GLU A 19 16.61 0.24 -4.43
CA GLU A 19 16.22 -0.21 -5.77
C GLU A 19 14.77 0.14 -6.09
N ILE A 20 13.84 -0.07 -5.13
CA ILE A 20 12.45 0.36 -5.22
C ILE A 20 12.37 1.88 -5.44
N GLU A 21 13.12 2.67 -4.67
CA GLU A 21 13.18 4.13 -4.83
C GLU A 21 13.63 4.54 -6.23
N LEU A 22 14.71 3.96 -6.72
CA LEU A 22 15.24 4.24 -8.06
C LEU A 22 14.27 3.83 -9.17
N LEU A 23 13.56 2.71 -8.98
CA LEU A 23 12.55 2.24 -9.91
C LEU A 23 11.37 3.21 -9.98
N ILE A 24 10.86 3.65 -8.82
CA ILE A 24 9.78 4.65 -8.73
C ILE A 24 10.22 5.95 -9.40
N LEU A 25 11.41 6.46 -9.09
CA LEU A 25 11.95 7.69 -9.69
C LEU A 25 12.06 7.58 -11.22
N ARG A 26 12.50 6.43 -11.75
CA ARG A 26 12.60 6.19 -13.19
C ARG A 26 11.23 6.18 -13.84
N ARG A 27 10.29 5.43 -13.29
CA ARG A 27 8.93 5.32 -13.81
C ARG A 27 8.18 6.65 -13.77
N MET A 28 8.27 7.37 -12.66
CA MET A 28 7.61 8.67 -12.54
C MET A 28 8.18 9.70 -13.51
N ARG A 29 9.48 9.62 -13.86
CA ARG A 29 10.03 10.46 -14.95
C ARG A 29 9.44 10.11 -16.32
N GLU A 30 9.21 8.84 -16.61
CA GLU A 30 8.57 8.41 -17.86
C GLU A 30 7.14 8.97 -17.96
N TYR A 31 6.39 8.94 -16.85
CA TYR A 31 5.05 9.54 -16.76
C TYR A 31 5.06 11.07 -16.93
N THR A 32 6.09 11.77 -16.42
CA THR A 32 6.21 13.23 -16.54
C THR A 32 6.61 13.70 -17.94
N ILE A 33 7.29 12.87 -18.72
CA ILE A 33 7.69 13.20 -20.10
C ILE A 33 6.54 12.95 -21.09
N GLY A 34 5.53 12.15 -20.73
CA GLY A 34 4.32 11.90 -21.51
C GLY A 34 3.26 13.01 -21.39
N GLU A 35 2.03 12.73 -21.80
CA GLU A 35 0.90 13.66 -21.91
C GLU A 35 0.49 14.37 -20.60
N HIS A 36 1.06 13.97 -19.44
CA HIS A 36 0.73 14.50 -18.11
C HIS A 36 1.77 15.48 -17.54
N ARG A 37 2.33 16.31 -18.37
CA ARG A 37 3.40 17.28 -18.01
C ARG A 37 3.04 18.26 -16.87
N SER A 38 1.77 18.44 -16.55
CA SER A 38 1.30 19.44 -15.60
C SER A 38 1.21 18.98 -14.13
N LEU A 39 1.35 17.68 -13.86
CA LEU A 39 1.04 17.12 -12.53
C LEU A 39 2.26 16.83 -11.64
N PHE A 40 3.49 16.96 -12.17
CA PHE A 40 4.72 16.56 -11.46
C PHE A 40 5.77 17.68 -11.33
N HIS A 41 5.38 18.94 -11.32
CA HIS A 41 6.34 20.02 -11.10
C HIS A 41 6.56 20.22 -9.60
N GLY A 42 7.81 20.04 -9.20
CA GLY A 42 8.26 19.85 -7.83
C GLY A 42 8.15 21.05 -6.90
N THR A 43 8.35 20.80 -5.65
CA THR A 43 8.65 21.64 -4.48
C THR A 43 8.45 23.16 -4.65
N GLY A 44 7.22 23.60 -4.60
CA GLY A 44 6.89 25.03 -4.63
C GLY A 44 5.56 25.25 -5.31
N PHE A 45 5.01 26.39 -5.16
CA PHE A 45 3.77 26.81 -5.79
C PHE A 45 3.91 26.68 -7.32
N ASP A 46 3.42 25.59 -7.89
CA ASP A 46 3.49 25.39 -9.33
C ASP A 46 2.53 26.35 -10.02
N TYR A 47 3.09 27.14 -10.92
CA TYR A 47 2.31 28.07 -11.73
C TYR A 47 1.47 27.28 -12.73
N VAL A 48 0.15 27.30 -12.57
CA VAL A 48 -0.81 26.62 -13.43
C VAL A 48 -1.21 27.49 -14.61
N GLY A 49 -1.35 28.80 -14.38
CA GLY A 49 -1.79 29.71 -15.42
C GLY A 49 -2.19 31.07 -14.89
N LEU A 50 -2.84 31.81 -15.74
CA LEU A 50 -3.45 33.10 -15.43
C LEU A 50 -4.98 32.94 -15.42
N ARG A 51 -5.63 33.48 -14.41
CA ARG A 51 -7.09 33.58 -14.35
C ARG A 51 -7.54 34.98 -13.90
N GLU A 52 -8.79 35.22 -14.07
CA GLU A 52 -9.38 36.44 -13.56
C GLU A 52 -9.44 36.46 -12.03
N TRP A 53 -9.21 37.62 -11.43
CA TRP A 53 -9.28 37.80 -9.99
C TRP A 53 -10.71 37.56 -9.49
N GLN A 54 -10.83 36.88 -8.36
CA GLN A 54 -12.09 36.61 -7.68
C GLN A 54 -12.06 37.12 -6.23
N PRO A 55 -13.23 37.51 -5.65
CA PRO A 55 -13.30 37.89 -4.25
C PRO A 55 -12.72 36.80 -3.33
N GLY A 56 -11.68 37.15 -2.57
CA GLY A 56 -10.92 36.22 -1.70
C GLY A 56 -9.48 36.00 -2.16
N ASP A 57 -9.14 36.37 -3.40
CA ASP A 57 -7.76 36.28 -3.88
C ASP A 57 -6.84 37.31 -3.20
N ARG A 58 -5.59 36.87 -2.95
CA ARG A 58 -4.57 37.73 -2.35
C ARG A 58 -4.02 38.72 -3.39
N THR A 59 -3.88 39.98 -3.03
CA THR A 59 -3.28 41.01 -3.90
C THR A 59 -1.82 40.67 -4.28
N SER A 60 -1.11 39.88 -3.49
CA SER A 60 0.24 39.38 -3.80
C SER A 60 0.28 38.43 -4.98
N GLN A 61 -0.85 37.84 -5.37
CA GLN A 61 -0.95 36.90 -6.51
C GLN A 61 -1.31 37.63 -7.82
N VAL A 62 -1.62 38.93 -7.76
CA VAL A 62 -1.95 39.73 -8.95
C VAL A 62 -0.73 39.84 -9.85
N ASP A 63 -0.89 39.44 -11.11
CA ASP A 63 0.08 39.75 -12.17
C ASP A 63 -0.19 41.14 -12.74
N TRP A 64 0.55 42.13 -12.23
CA TRP A 64 0.38 43.49 -12.62
C TRP A 64 0.71 43.75 -14.09
N ALA A 65 1.64 43.00 -14.67
CA ALA A 65 2.02 43.09 -16.06
C ALA A 65 0.87 42.65 -16.97
N GLN A 66 0.29 41.48 -16.70
CA GLN A 66 -0.86 40.97 -17.47
C GLN A 66 -2.13 41.80 -17.22
N SER A 67 -2.34 42.21 -15.98
CA SER A 67 -3.50 43.09 -15.64
C SER A 67 -3.44 44.43 -16.35
N SER A 68 -2.25 44.97 -16.63
CA SER A 68 -2.12 46.22 -17.39
C SER A 68 -2.59 46.10 -18.84
N LEU A 69 -2.47 44.90 -19.44
CA LEU A 69 -2.95 44.65 -20.81
C LEU A 69 -4.48 44.66 -20.92
N THR A 70 -5.18 44.41 -19.83
CA THR A 70 -6.64 44.45 -19.72
C THR A 70 -7.12 45.80 -19.14
N ASN A 71 -6.26 46.82 -19.06
CA ASN A 71 -6.53 48.08 -18.37
C ASN A 71 -7.01 47.85 -16.92
N PHE A 72 -6.49 46.85 -16.23
CA PHE A 72 -6.84 46.44 -14.86
C PHE A 72 -8.31 46.04 -14.66
N SER A 73 -9.02 45.69 -15.73
CA SER A 73 -10.39 45.18 -15.67
C SER A 73 -10.63 44.11 -16.74
N PRO A 74 -10.67 42.84 -16.36
CA PRO A 74 -10.45 42.27 -15.00
C PRO A 74 -8.98 42.32 -14.55
N LEU A 75 -8.75 42.27 -13.24
CA LEU A 75 -7.43 41.99 -12.70
C LEU A 75 -7.09 40.53 -12.98
N ILE A 76 -5.84 40.28 -13.38
CA ILE A 76 -5.34 38.95 -13.67
C ILE A 76 -4.48 38.48 -12.49
N VAL A 77 -4.73 37.27 -11.99
CA VAL A 77 -3.97 36.64 -10.93
C VAL A 77 -3.20 35.41 -11.47
N ARG A 78 -2.04 35.19 -10.89
CA ARG A 78 -1.31 33.95 -11.09
C ARG A 78 -1.99 32.88 -10.28
N ASP A 79 -2.42 31.82 -10.95
CA ASP A 79 -2.98 30.64 -10.32
C ASP A 79 -1.86 29.65 -10.03
N PHE A 80 -1.79 29.23 -8.78
CA PHE A 80 -0.79 28.28 -8.30
C PHE A 80 -1.52 27.08 -7.73
N GLU A 81 -1.16 25.90 -8.17
CA GLU A 81 -1.63 24.66 -7.56
C GLU A 81 -0.87 24.43 -6.26
N GLN A 82 -1.58 24.31 -5.18
CA GLN A 82 -0.99 23.92 -3.91
C GLN A 82 -0.99 22.39 -3.88
N PRO A 83 0.19 21.72 -3.90
CA PRO A 83 0.23 20.27 -3.80
C PRO A 83 -0.49 19.84 -2.52
N SER A 84 -1.61 19.18 -2.68
CA SER A 84 -2.37 18.63 -1.56
C SER A 84 -1.62 17.41 -1.03
N THR A 85 -1.02 17.52 0.14
CA THR A 85 -0.42 16.37 0.84
C THR A 85 -1.52 15.36 1.18
N ALA A 86 -1.49 14.20 0.57
CA ALA A 86 -2.40 13.12 0.88
C ALA A 86 -1.89 12.32 2.10
N THR A 87 -2.75 11.50 2.65
CA THR A 87 -2.39 10.52 3.68
C THR A 87 -2.57 9.13 3.13
N VAL A 88 -1.54 8.33 3.22
CA VAL A 88 -1.54 6.90 2.83
C VAL A 88 -1.39 6.07 4.10
N VAL A 89 -2.33 5.19 4.37
CA VAL A 89 -2.30 4.28 5.52
C VAL A 89 -2.38 2.86 5.01
N ALA A 90 -1.25 2.18 4.94
CA ALA A 90 -1.21 0.77 4.58
C ALA A 90 -1.80 -0.08 5.71
N VAL A 91 -2.75 -0.97 5.38
CA VAL A 91 -3.34 -1.93 6.32
C VAL A 91 -2.85 -3.31 5.91
N ALA A 92 -1.91 -3.85 6.66
CA ALA A 92 -1.15 -5.04 6.28
C ALA A 92 -1.44 -6.23 7.19
N ASP A 93 -1.55 -7.39 6.59
CA ASP A 93 -1.73 -8.66 7.26
C ASP A 93 -0.46 -9.02 8.07
N GLY A 94 -0.60 -9.07 9.38
CA GLY A 94 0.45 -9.45 10.32
C GLY A 94 0.22 -10.84 10.93
N SER A 95 -0.72 -11.63 10.40
CA SER A 95 -1.05 -12.96 10.90
C SER A 95 0.14 -13.91 10.84
N LEU A 96 0.11 -14.90 11.71
CA LEU A 96 1.22 -15.87 11.83
C LEU A 96 1.37 -16.72 10.56
N SER A 97 0.27 -16.99 9.85
CA SER A 97 0.27 -17.73 8.58
C SER A 97 1.09 -17.04 7.49
N THR A 98 1.16 -15.70 7.47
CA THR A 98 2.00 -14.97 6.51
C THR A 98 3.50 -15.21 6.68
N ARG A 99 3.93 -15.70 7.85
CA ARG A 99 5.34 -16.08 8.13
C ARG A 99 5.73 -17.39 7.47
N CYS A 100 4.77 -18.14 6.94
CA CYS A 100 5.00 -19.34 6.16
C CYS A 100 5.33 -19.00 4.72
N GLY A 101 6.06 -19.91 4.06
CA GLY A 101 6.46 -19.73 2.67
C GLY A 101 7.18 -20.98 2.15
N ILE A 102 7.81 -20.86 0.99
CA ILE A 102 8.60 -21.91 0.35
C ILE A 102 10.01 -21.39 0.05
N ASP A 103 11.01 -22.28 0.07
CA ASP A 103 12.42 -21.96 -0.22
C ASP A 103 12.96 -20.76 0.59
N GLY A 104 12.48 -20.59 1.82
CA GLY A 104 12.91 -19.50 2.70
C GLY A 104 12.25 -18.15 2.43
N VAL A 105 11.34 -18.05 1.46
CA VAL A 105 10.62 -16.82 1.13
C VAL A 105 9.22 -16.85 1.75
N PRO A 106 8.96 -16.14 2.85
CA PRO A 106 7.64 -16.07 3.47
C PRO A 106 6.71 -15.13 2.70
N ILE A 107 5.40 -15.35 2.82
CA ILE A 107 4.37 -14.45 2.29
C ILE A 107 4.57 -13.04 2.86
N ALA A 108 4.96 -12.94 4.14
CA ALA A 108 5.27 -11.67 4.80
C ALA A 108 6.36 -10.84 4.08
N ALA A 109 7.29 -11.46 3.36
CA ALA A 109 8.29 -10.73 2.57
C ALA A 109 7.62 -10.01 1.38
N ALA A 110 6.66 -10.63 0.70
CA ALA A 110 5.89 -9.99 -0.36
C ALA A 110 5.03 -8.84 0.19
N ILE A 111 4.43 -9.01 1.37
CA ILE A 111 3.69 -7.95 2.06
C ILE A 111 4.63 -6.80 2.44
N ALA A 112 5.81 -7.09 2.99
CA ALA A 112 6.79 -6.06 3.35
C ALA A 112 7.27 -5.28 2.12
N ARG A 113 7.52 -5.94 0.98
CA ARG A 113 7.84 -5.27 -0.29
C ARG A 113 6.71 -4.38 -0.78
N ALA A 114 5.46 -4.82 -0.63
CA ALA A 114 4.30 -4.00 -0.93
C ALA A 114 4.25 -2.74 -0.04
N ILE A 115 4.45 -2.88 1.26
CA ILE A 115 4.54 -1.77 2.21
C ILE A 115 5.66 -0.80 1.79
N GLY A 116 6.84 -1.34 1.45
CA GLY A 116 8.00 -0.55 1.00
C GLY A 116 7.70 0.24 -0.28
N THR A 117 7.10 -0.42 -1.29
CA THR A 117 6.77 0.21 -2.58
C THR A 117 5.72 1.31 -2.42
N ILE A 118 4.65 1.06 -1.65
CA ILE A 118 3.61 2.05 -1.36
C ILE A 118 4.20 3.21 -0.56
N GLY A 119 4.99 2.90 0.47
CA GLY A 119 5.64 3.91 1.32
C GLY A 119 6.60 4.79 0.53
N MET A 120 7.45 4.21 -0.33
CA MET A 120 8.38 4.98 -1.16
C MET A 120 7.66 5.79 -2.24
N SER A 121 6.52 5.30 -2.77
CA SER A 121 5.65 6.11 -3.63
C SER A 121 5.08 7.32 -2.87
N ALA A 122 4.63 7.13 -1.64
CA ALA A 122 4.18 8.24 -0.79
C ALA A 122 5.31 9.25 -0.51
N VAL A 123 6.54 8.78 -0.27
CA VAL A 123 7.72 9.66 -0.12
C VAL A 123 7.96 10.48 -1.39
N PHE A 124 7.86 9.87 -2.57
CA PHE A 124 8.01 10.56 -3.85
C PHE A 124 6.99 11.70 -4.02
N PHE A 125 5.73 11.47 -3.67
CA PHE A 125 4.66 12.48 -3.72
C PHE A 125 4.63 13.42 -2.52
N GLN A 126 5.56 13.30 -1.58
CA GLN A 126 5.60 14.05 -0.31
C GLN A 126 4.33 13.86 0.55
N ASP A 127 3.71 12.70 0.43
CA ASP A 127 2.54 12.31 1.19
C ASP A 127 2.91 11.74 2.57
N LEU A 128 1.96 11.78 3.50
CA LEU A 128 2.10 11.14 4.81
C LEU A 128 1.92 9.64 4.66
N PHE A 129 2.82 8.85 5.23
CA PHE A 129 2.74 7.39 5.23
C PHE A 129 2.62 6.83 6.64
N GLY A 130 1.65 5.94 6.85
CA GLY A 130 1.42 5.21 8.09
C GLY A 130 1.11 3.74 7.83
N LEU A 131 1.12 2.94 8.90
CA LEU A 131 0.88 1.51 8.85
C LEU A 131 -0.15 1.12 9.90
N ILE A 132 -1.03 0.20 9.54
CA ILE A 132 -1.85 -0.58 10.47
C ILE A 132 -1.56 -2.04 10.19
N THR A 133 -1.31 -2.84 11.21
CA THR A 133 -1.23 -4.30 11.10
C THR A 133 -2.47 -4.92 11.73
N PHE A 134 -2.93 -6.04 11.18
CA PHE A 134 -4.05 -6.81 11.71
C PHE A 134 -3.70 -8.30 11.80
N ASP A 135 -4.36 -9.01 12.69
CA ASP A 135 -4.32 -10.46 12.79
C ASP A 135 -5.34 -11.12 11.84
N ALA A 136 -5.31 -12.45 11.73
CA ALA A 136 -6.17 -13.23 10.83
C ALA A 136 -7.69 -12.99 11.01
N ARG A 137 -8.12 -12.37 12.11
CA ARG A 137 -9.52 -12.10 12.41
C ARG A 137 -9.86 -10.62 12.47
N PHE A 138 -8.91 -9.74 12.20
CA PHE A 138 -9.04 -8.29 12.44
C PHE A 138 -9.46 -7.93 13.88
N GLU A 139 -9.12 -8.80 14.83
CA GLU A 139 -9.44 -8.56 16.25
C GLU A 139 -8.40 -7.67 16.92
N GLN A 140 -7.14 -7.87 16.57
CA GLN A 140 -6.02 -7.07 17.04
C GLN A 140 -5.52 -6.17 15.93
N LEU A 141 -5.66 -4.88 16.14
CA LEU A 141 -5.17 -3.86 15.24
C LEU A 141 -4.10 -3.05 15.96
N ALA A 142 -2.96 -2.88 15.30
CA ALA A 142 -1.87 -2.07 15.83
C ALA A 142 -1.33 -1.13 14.75
N ALA A 143 -0.94 0.09 15.11
CA ALA A 143 -0.71 1.14 14.14
C ALA A 143 0.54 1.98 14.41
N ILE A 144 1.06 2.54 13.32
CA ILE A 144 2.04 3.65 13.31
C ILE A 144 1.37 4.84 12.66
N ARG A 145 1.38 5.97 13.36
CA ARG A 145 0.77 7.22 12.85
C ARG A 145 1.48 7.71 11.61
N PRO A 146 0.75 8.24 10.61
CA PRO A 146 1.32 8.75 9.38
C PRO A 146 2.30 9.91 9.62
N ARG A 147 3.47 9.86 8.95
CA ARG A 147 4.49 10.93 8.91
C ARG A 147 5.12 10.97 7.52
N ILE A 148 5.78 12.07 7.20
CA ILE A 148 6.51 12.25 5.94
C ILE A 148 7.92 11.70 6.05
N GLY A 149 8.44 11.15 4.95
CA GLY A 149 9.85 10.85 4.73
C GLY A 149 10.24 9.38 4.78
N LYS A 150 11.41 9.08 4.21
CA LYS A 150 11.95 7.73 4.04
C LYS A 150 12.14 6.98 5.38
N ASN A 151 12.56 7.70 6.43
CA ASN A 151 12.73 7.11 7.76
C ASN A 151 11.42 6.56 8.32
N GLN A 152 10.28 7.15 7.96
CA GLN A 152 8.97 6.64 8.36
C GLN A 152 8.67 5.29 7.70
N VAL A 153 9.04 5.13 6.43
CA VAL A 153 8.86 3.85 5.71
C VAL A 153 9.72 2.76 6.34
N ILE A 154 10.98 3.06 6.63
CA ILE A 154 11.89 2.13 7.32
C ILE A 154 11.31 1.72 8.67
N HIS A 155 10.84 2.69 9.47
CA HIS A 155 10.21 2.41 10.76
C HIS A 155 8.96 1.53 10.62
N CYS A 156 8.13 1.73 9.60
CA CYS A 156 6.97 0.89 9.33
C CYS A 156 7.37 -0.54 8.95
N LEU A 157 8.44 -0.71 8.14
CA LEU A 157 8.95 -2.02 7.75
C LEU A 157 9.53 -2.79 8.95
N GLU A 158 10.34 -2.15 9.79
CA GLU A 158 10.87 -2.73 11.02
C GLU A 158 9.75 -3.15 11.97
N ALA A 159 8.75 -2.27 12.17
CA ALA A 159 7.62 -2.57 13.02
C ALA A 159 6.77 -3.72 12.47
N TYR A 160 6.59 -3.82 11.16
CA TYR A 160 5.91 -4.94 10.52
C TYR A 160 6.67 -6.26 10.73
N GLN A 161 7.99 -6.24 10.57
CA GLN A 161 8.83 -7.43 10.71
C GLN A 161 8.85 -7.94 12.15
N PHE A 162 9.09 -7.06 13.11
CA PHE A 162 9.30 -7.43 14.51
C PHE A 162 8.06 -7.33 15.37
N GLN A 163 6.94 -6.83 14.81
CA GLN A 163 5.68 -6.56 15.52
C GLN A 163 5.90 -5.72 16.80
N THR A 164 6.81 -4.75 16.72
CA THR A 164 7.23 -3.89 17.82
C THR A 164 7.04 -2.41 17.49
N GLY A 165 6.92 -1.58 18.51
CA GLY A 165 6.74 -0.12 18.31
C GLY A 165 5.37 0.29 17.77
N LEU A 166 4.43 -0.62 17.70
CA LEU A 166 3.07 -0.40 17.24
C LEU A 166 2.18 0.08 18.39
N LEU A 167 1.29 1.03 18.10
CA LEU A 167 0.23 1.48 19.01
C LEU A 167 -0.98 0.57 18.84
N GLU A 168 -1.36 -0.14 19.89
CA GLU A 168 -2.58 -0.95 19.87
C GLU A 168 -3.80 -0.04 19.66
N LEU A 169 -4.64 -0.37 18.68
CA LEU A 169 -5.89 0.34 18.44
C LEU A 169 -7.01 -0.30 19.24
N LYS A 170 -7.73 0.52 20.00
CA LYS A 170 -8.96 0.06 20.67
C LYS A 170 -9.99 -0.28 19.60
N ARG A 171 -10.39 -1.55 19.58
CA ARG A 171 -11.45 -2.00 18.68
C ARG A 171 -12.76 -1.28 19.05
N ALA A 172 -13.40 -0.67 18.08
CA ALA A 172 -14.77 -0.19 18.15
C ALA A 172 -15.74 -1.34 17.78
N ASP A 173 -17.03 -1.05 17.69
CA ASP A 173 -18.07 -2.04 17.38
C ASP A 173 -17.88 -2.67 15.98
N SER A 174 -17.16 -2.00 15.08
CA SER A 174 -16.83 -2.49 13.73
C SER A 174 -15.41 -2.11 13.32
N LEU A 175 -14.86 -2.83 12.35
CA LEU A 175 -13.59 -2.51 11.71
C LEU A 175 -13.63 -1.09 11.10
N SER A 176 -14.72 -0.77 10.42
CA SER A 176 -14.91 0.54 9.80
C SER A 176 -14.82 1.69 10.81
N MET A 177 -15.45 1.56 11.97
CA MET A 177 -15.37 2.55 13.04
C MET A 177 -13.96 2.65 13.66
N THR A 178 -13.28 1.52 13.80
CA THR A 178 -11.90 1.48 14.31
C THR A 178 -10.94 2.22 13.38
N LEU A 179 -11.04 1.96 12.08
CA LEU A 179 -10.21 2.62 11.07
C LEU A 179 -10.54 4.11 10.96
N ALA A 180 -11.82 4.49 10.95
CA ALA A 180 -12.26 5.89 10.93
C ALA A 180 -11.79 6.67 12.17
N GLY A 181 -11.72 6.02 13.33
CA GLY A 181 -11.19 6.62 14.56
C GLY A 181 -9.69 6.96 14.48
N PHE A 182 -8.94 6.19 13.71
CA PHE A 182 -7.52 6.42 13.50
C PHE A 182 -7.27 7.45 12.37
N MET A 183 -8.02 7.37 11.26
CA MET A 183 -7.89 8.22 10.08
C MET A 183 -8.87 9.39 10.14
N ARG A 184 -8.36 10.58 10.50
CA ARG A 184 -9.18 11.79 10.66
C ARG A 184 -9.46 12.53 9.35
N LYS A 185 -8.72 12.24 8.28
CA LYS A 185 -8.84 12.86 6.95
C LYS A 185 -9.04 11.77 5.91
N THR A 186 -9.65 12.12 4.78
CA THR A 186 -9.70 11.22 3.63
C THR A 186 -8.29 10.74 3.30
N SER A 187 -8.12 9.44 3.26
CA SER A 187 -6.83 8.78 3.13
C SER A 187 -6.90 7.69 2.05
N MET A 188 -5.78 7.41 1.42
CA MET A 188 -5.61 6.23 0.58
C MET A 188 -5.29 5.04 1.48
N VAL A 189 -6.05 3.96 1.36
CA VAL A 189 -6.02 2.82 2.30
C VAL A 189 -5.81 1.50 1.52
N PRO A 190 -4.58 1.17 1.14
CA PRO A 190 -4.24 -0.15 0.61
C PRO A 190 -4.39 -1.22 1.68
N ILE A 191 -5.19 -2.25 1.40
CA ILE A 191 -5.34 -3.45 2.23
C ILE A 191 -4.46 -4.54 1.63
N ILE A 192 -3.42 -4.94 2.33
CA ILE A 192 -2.37 -5.85 1.85
C ILE A 192 -2.50 -7.18 2.57
N SER A 193 -2.98 -8.22 1.89
CA SER A 193 -3.16 -9.57 2.45
C SER A 193 -3.30 -10.59 1.32
N ASP A 194 -3.12 -11.86 1.63
CA ASP A 194 -3.48 -12.97 0.76
C ASP A 194 -4.95 -13.42 0.93
N PHE A 195 -5.63 -12.86 1.94
CA PHE A 195 -7.03 -13.13 2.28
C PHE A 195 -7.33 -14.62 2.53
N LEU A 196 -6.36 -15.40 3.00
CA LEU A 196 -6.54 -16.80 3.35
C LEU A 196 -7.03 -16.99 4.79
N PHE A 197 -8.05 -16.26 5.19
CA PHE A 197 -8.69 -16.38 6.49
C PHE A 197 -10.22 -16.61 6.34
N ASP A 198 -10.86 -16.97 7.44
CA ASP A 198 -12.29 -17.24 7.46
C ASP A 198 -13.13 -15.97 7.19
N ASN A 199 -14.23 -16.13 6.45
CA ASN A 199 -15.23 -15.08 6.21
C ASN A 199 -14.70 -13.76 5.59
N PRO A 200 -13.85 -13.77 4.55
CA PRO A 200 -13.35 -12.54 3.94
C PRO A 200 -14.48 -11.64 3.41
N GLY A 201 -15.62 -12.19 3.07
CA GLY A 201 -16.77 -11.43 2.60
C GLY A 201 -17.37 -10.48 3.63
N GLU A 202 -17.31 -10.78 4.93
CA GLU A 202 -17.75 -9.87 6.00
C GLU A 202 -16.76 -8.71 6.13
N VAL A 203 -15.47 -9.00 6.10
CA VAL A 203 -14.42 -7.98 6.12
C VAL A 203 -14.53 -7.05 4.91
N LEU A 204 -14.76 -7.60 3.71
CA LEU A 204 -14.94 -6.80 2.50
C LEU A 204 -16.16 -5.87 2.58
N LYS A 205 -17.26 -6.29 3.20
CA LYS A 205 -18.42 -5.42 3.44
C LYS A 205 -18.09 -4.26 4.38
N GLU A 206 -17.33 -4.50 5.46
CA GLU A 206 -16.89 -3.43 6.36
C GLU A 206 -15.89 -2.48 5.66
N LEU A 207 -14.97 -3.01 4.85
CA LEU A 207 -14.05 -2.21 4.06
C LEU A 207 -14.78 -1.36 3.01
N ALA A 208 -15.89 -1.84 2.45
CA ALA A 208 -16.74 -1.04 1.56
C ALA A 208 -17.35 0.18 2.27
N GLN A 209 -17.67 0.08 3.57
CA GLN A 209 -18.10 1.23 4.36
C GLN A 209 -16.95 2.23 4.54
N VAL A 210 -15.71 1.75 4.76
CA VAL A 210 -14.52 2.62 4.81
C VAL A 210 -14.29 3.30 3.47
N ASN A 211 -14.51 2.59 2.36
CA ASN A 211 -14.35 3.12 0.99
C ASN A 211 -15.32 4.27 0.66
N SER A 212 -16.41 4.42 1.40
CA SER A 212 -17.32 5.57 1.23
C SER A 212 -16.70 6.91 1.63
N VAL A 213 -15.71 6.91 2.51
CA VAL A 213 -15.03 8.10 3.07
C VAL A 213 -13.57 8.19 2.65
N HIS A 214 -12.92 7.04 2.53
CA HIS A 214 -11.51 6.88 2.20
C HIS A 214 -11.37 6.22 0.83
N ASP A 215 -10.16 6.14 0.31
CA ASP A 215 -9.86 5.45 -0.94
C ASP A 215 -9.29 4.06 -0.65
N VAL A 216 -10.18 3.09 -0.52
CA VAL A 216 -9.79 1.71 -0.21
C VAL A 216 -9.55 0.92 -1.49
N PHE A 217 -8.46 0.19 -1.53
CA PHE A 217 -8.19 -0.81 -2.56
C PHE A 217 -7.45 -2.01 -1.99
N ILE A 218 -7.58 -3.13 -2.66
CA ILE A 218 -6.99 -4.39 -2.23
C ILE A 218 -5.68 -4.63 -2.97
N VAL A 219 -4.62 -4.91 -2.22
CA VAL A 219 -3.36 -5.45 -2.72
C VAL A 219 -3.34 -6.93 -2.34
N LEU A 220 -3.79 -7.76 -3.27
CA LEU A 220 -3.94 -9.19 -3.08
C LEU A 220 -2.62 -9.90 -3.38
N ILE A 221 -2.01 -10.47 -2.34
CA ILE A 221 -0.77 -11.26 -2.46
C ILE A 221 -1.13 -12.63 -3.02
N ASP A 222 -0.64 -12.98 -4.20
CA ASP A 222 -0.80 -14.33 -4.74
C ASP A 222 0.07 -15.31 -3.93
N SER A 223 -0.53 -15.95 -2.94
CA SER A 223 0.15 -16.91 -2.06
C SER A 223 0.15 -18.34 -2.60
N ALA A 224 -0.41 -18.58 -3.80
CA ALA A 224 -0.41 -19.91 -4.40
C ALA A 224 1.01 -20.47 -4.62
N PHE A 225 2.02 -19.59 -4.74
CA PHE A 225 3.44 -19.98 -4.83
C PHE A 225 3.91 -20.76 -3.60
N ALA A 226 3.39 -20.44 -2.42
CA ALA A 226 3.76 -21.12 -1.17
C ALA A 226 3.39 -22.62 -1.17
N PHE A 227 2.54 -23.03 -2.12
CA PHE A 227 2.11 -24.41 -2.32
C PHE A 227 2.68 -25.04 -3.59
N GLU A 228 3.58 -24.36 -4.32
CA GLU A 228 4.23 -24.87 -5.52
C GLU A 228 5.55 -25.54 -5.16
N LEU A 229 5.65 -26.84 -5.42
CA LEU A 229 6.85 -27.60 -5.14
C LEU A 229 7.92 -27.41 -6.21
N PRO A 230 9.21 -27.34 -5.83
CA PRO A 230 10.30 -27.37 -6.79
C PRO A 230 10.21 -28.60 -7.71
N PRO A 231 10.66 -28.49 -8.98
CA PRO A 231 10.59 -29.59 -9.95
C PRO A 231 11.29 -30.87 -9.50
N ILE A 232 12.26 -30.78 -8.59
CA ILE A 232 13.15 -31.85 -8.13
C ILE A 232 12.75 -32.38 -6.74
N SER A 233 11.50 -32.30 -6.33
CA SER A 233 11.08 -32.82 -5.03
C SER A 233 10.80 -34.34 -5.06
N ALA A 234 11.08 -35.03 -3.95
CA ALA A 234 10.91 -36.48 -3.77
C ALA A 234 9.45 -37.00 -3.73
N GLY A 235 8.48 -36.13 -4.07
CA GLY A 235 7.07 -36.52 -4.15
C GLY A 235 6.26 -36.41 -2.86
N TRP A 236 6.90 -36.33 -1.70
CA TRP A 236 6.26 -36.15 -0.40
C TRP A 236 6.94 -35.03 0.38
N ILE A 237 6.13 -34.16 1.01
CA ILE A 237 6.62 -33.06 1.85
C ILE A 237 5.90 -33.14 3.20
N GLU A 238 6.62 -32.86 4.26
CA GLU A 238 6.04 -32.55 5.55
C GLU A 238 5.66 -31.05 5.57
N ALA A 239 4.38 -30.79 5.57
CA ALA A 239 3.83 -29.45 5.74
C ALA A 239 3.49 -29.24 7.22
N PHE A 240 3.94 -28.13 7.79
CA PHE A 240 3.65 -27.73 9.14
C PHE A 240 2.60 -26.62 9.14
N ASP A 241 1.49 -26.83 9.81
CA ASP A 241 0.47 -25.83 10.03
C ASP A 241 0.83 -25.01 11.27
N VAL A 242 1.16 -23.75 11.06
CA VAL A 242 1.66 -22.86 12.12
C VAL A 242 0.54 -22.45 13.10
N GLU A 243 -0.71 -22.45 12.64
CA GLU A 243 -1.86 -22.05 13.49
C GLU A 243 -2.30 -23.20 14.40
N THR A 244 -2.29 -24.42 13.90
CA THR A 244 -2.70 -25.61 14.68
C THR A 244 -1.54 -26.35 15.31
N GLY A 245 -0.29 -26.08 14.91
CA GLY A 245 0.91 -26.77 15.36
C GLY A 245 1.01 -28.21 14.85
N GLN A 246 0.23 -28.61 13.85
CA GLN A 246 0.19 -29.99 13.34
C GLN A 246 1.04 -30.15 12.08
N SER A 247 1.83 -31.23 12.04
CA SER A 247 2.52 -31.66 10.83
C SER A 247 1.66 -32.63 10.02
N LYS A 248 1.62 -32.42 8.71
CA LYS A 248 0.94 -33.32 7.78
C LYS A 248 1.85 -33.65 6.59
N VAL A 249 2.00 -34.94 6.31
CA VAL A 249 2.70 -35.36 5.10
C VAL A 249 1.79 -35.23 3.91
N MET A 250 2.21 -34.43 2.91
CA MET A 250 1.44 -34.13 1.73
C MET A 250 2.14 -34.62 0.46
N SER A 251 1.35 -35.15 -0.48
CA SER A 251 1.85 -35.53 -1.80
C SER A 251 1.92 -34.31 -2.72
N ARG A 252 2.72 -34.40 -3.80
CA ARG A 252 2.78 -33.38 -4.84
C ARG A 252 1.41 -33.09 -5.46
N GLY A 253 0.57 -34.13 -5.63
CA GLY A 253 -0.80 -33.96 -6.11
C GLY A 253 -1.68 -33.15 -5.15
N SER A 254 -1.53 -33.42 -3.83
CA SER A 254 -2.25 -32.67 -2.79
C SER A 254 -1.81 -31.21 -2.73
N MET A 255 -0.52 -30.91 -2.87
CA MET A 255 0.00 -29.55 -2.91
C MET A 255 -0.51 -28.79 -4.14
N LYS A 256 -0.49 -29.41 -5.33
CA LYS A 256 -1.05 -28.81 -6.55
C LYS A 256 -2.55 -28.53 -6.43
N ALA A 257 -3.30 -29.44 -5.77
CA ALA A 257 -4.71 -29.21 -5.51
C ALA A 257 -4.95 -28.04 -4.54
N LEU A 258 -4.08 -27.89 -3.53
CA LEU A 258 -4.12 -26.79 -2.58
C LEU A 258 -3.80 -25.46 -3.27
N SER A 259 -2.74 -25.38 -4.08
CA SER A 259 -2.42 -24.20 -4.89
C SER A 259 -3.60 -23.77 -5.77
N LYS A 260 -4.25 -24.73 -6.46
CA LYS A 260 -5.44 -24.45 -7.26
C LYS A 260 -6.62 -23.94 -6.41
N LYS A 261 -6.84 -24.53 -5.23
CA LYS A 261 -7.88 -24.10 -4.29
C LYS A 261 -7.64 -22.67 -3.81
N THR A 262 -6.39 -22.34 -3.46
CA THR A 262 -5.97 -20.98 -3.07
C THR A 262 -6.25 -19.98 -4.17
N ARG A 263 -5.88 -20.26 -5.41
CA ARG A 263 -6.17 -19.36 -6.55
C ARG A 263 -7.66 -19.14 -6.74
N THR A 264 -8.46 -20.22 -6.71
CA THR A 264 -9.93 -20.10 -6.83
C THR A 264 -10.53 -19.27 -5.69
N TRP A 265 -10.04 -19.45 -4.47
CA TRP A 265 -10.45 -18.65 -3.32
C TRP A 265 -10.12 -17.16 -3.53
N GLN A 266 -8.88 -16.85 -3.91
CA GLN A 266 -8.43 -15.49 -4.15
C GLN A 266 -9.15 -14.83 -5.34
N ASP A 267 -9.53 -15.60 -6.38
CA ASP A 267 -10.37 -15.11 -7.48
C ASP A 267 -11.76 -14.72 -6.97
N GLY A 268 -12.32 -15.51 -6.04
CA GLY A 268 -13.59 -15.19 -5.36
C GLY A 268 -13.50 -13.91 -4.53
N VAL A 269 -12.43 -13.74 -3.76
CA VAL A 269 -12.15 -12.51 -2.99
C VAL A 269 -12.04 -11.30 -3.91
N ALA A 270 -11.27 -11.42 -4.99
CA ALA A 270 -11.09 -10.33 -5.95
C ALA A 270 -12.40 -9.91 -6.63
N THR A 271 -13.27 -10.89 -6.94
CA THR A 271 -14.61 -10.62 -7.50
C THR A 271 -15.47 -9.89 -6.49
N GLN A 272 -15.57 -10.39 -5.25
CA GLN A 272 -16.35 -9.75 -4.19
C GLN A 272 -15.87 -8.33 -3.88
N ALA A 273 -14.55 -8.09 -3.85
CA ALA A 273 -14.02 -6.76 -3.64
C ALA A 273 -14.44 -5.78 -4.74
N LYS A 274 -14.41 -6.21 -6.00
CA LYS A 274 -14.88 -5.41 -7.14
C LYS A 274 -16.38 -5.14 -7.09
N ASP A 275 -17.19 -6.14 -6.68
CA ASP A 275 -18.64 -5.98 -6.49
C ASP A 275 -18.97 -4.94 -5.42
N HIS A 276 -18.06 -4.75 -4.45
CA HIS A 276 -18.12 -3.71 -3.43
C HIS A 276 -17.47 -2.38 -3.85
N GLY A 277 -17.10 -2.22 -5.12
CA GLY A 277 -16.53 -0.99 -5.66
C GLY A 277 -15.08 -0.72 -5.25
N MET A 278 -14.35 -1.74 -4.81
CA MET A 278 -12.93 -1.65 -4.50
C MET A 278 -12.09 -2.22 -5.64
N ASP A 279 -11.06 -1.47 -6.05
CA ASP A 279 -10.09 -1.98 -7.02
C ASP A 279 -9.19 -3.05 -6.39
N VAL A 280 -8.74 -4.00 -7.20
CA VAL A 280 -7.87 -5.09 -6.76
C VAL A 280 -6.62 -5.12 -7.63
N LEU A 281 -5.49 -4.93 -6.99
CA LEU A 281 -4.17 -5.17 -7.58
C LEU A 281 -3.64 -6.51 -7.07
N ARG A 282 -3.47 -7.49 -7.95
CA ARG A 282 -2.85 -8.78 -7.60
C ARG A 282 -1.35 -8.68 -7.84
N ILE A 283 -0.56 -9.06 -6.84
CA ILE A 283 0.89 -9.09 -6.91
C ILE A 283 1.42 -10.48 -6.58
N GLY A 284 2.41 -10.91 -7.34
CA GLY A 284 3.09 -12.19 -7.18
C GLY A 284 4.46 -12.05 -6.50
N VAL A 285 5.30 -13.05 -6.75
CA VAL A 285 6.66 -13.15 -6.18
C VAL A 285 7.68 -12.36 -7.00
N ASP A 286 7.38 -12.05 -8.27
CA ASP A 286 8.27 -11.28 -9.14
C ASP A 286 8.40 -9.83 -8.61
N GLU A 287 9.57 -9.54 -8.07
CA GLU A 287 9.86 -8.29 -7.37
C GLU A 287 9.76 -7.07 -8.27
N GLN A 288 10.35 -7.15 -9.46
CA GLN A 288 10.42 -6.00 -10.37
C GLN A 288 9.06 -5.71 -11.02
N GLN A 289 8.38 -6.73 -11.55
CA GLN A 289 7.06 -6.56 -12.15
C GLN A 289 6.03 -6.07 -11.12
N THR A 290 6.10 -6.60 -9.91
CA THR A 290 5.24 -6.20 -8.80
C THR A 290 5.44 -4.74 -8.41
N ALA A 291 6.69 -4.30 -8.26
CA ALA A 291 7.00 -2.92 -7.89
C ALA A 291 6.60 -1.93 -8.98
N ILE A 292 6.77 -2.29 -10.26
CA ILE A 292 6.33 -1.47 -11.40
C ILE A 292 4.80 -1.33 -11.40
N ALA A 293 4.08 -2.45 -11.44
CA ALA A 293 2.61 -2.45 -11.49
C ALA A 293 2.00 -1.68 -10.31
N MET A 294 2.58 -1.83 -9.12
CA MET A 294 2.10 -1.14 -7.93
C MET A 294 2.38 0.37 -7.98
N SER A 295 3.56 0.78 -8.40
CA SER A 295 3.89 2.20 -8.52
C SER A 295 3.02 2.92 -9.57
N GLU A 296 2.75 2.28 -10.69
CA GLU A 296 1.86 2.78 -11.74
C GLU A 296 0.42 2.90 -11.20
N PHE A 297 -0.07 1.86 -10.55
CA PHE A 297 -1.41 1.86 -9.96
C PHE A 297 -1.60 2.97 -8.92
N ILE A 298 -0.62 3.20 -8.05
CA ILE A 298 -0.66 4.28 -7.05
C ILE A 298 -0.62 5.65 -7.73
N ALA A 299 0.25 5.83 -8.72
CA ALA A 299 0.34 7.07 -9.48
C ALA A 299 -0.99 7.41 -10.16
N GLU A 300 -1.60 6.47 -10.88
CA GLU A 300 -2.91 6.67 -11.51
C GLU A 300 -4.00 7.06 -10.50
N ARG A 301 -4.03 6.38 -9.33
CA ARG A 301 -5.01 6.73 -8.29
C ARG A 301 -4.78 8.11 -7.71
N ARG A 302 -3.52 8.47 -7.48
CA ARG A 302 -3.16 9.79 -6.98
C ARG A 302 -3.59 10.89 -7.95
N LEU A 303 -3.47 10.64 -9.25
CA LEU A 303 -3.84 11.57 -10.31
C LEU A 303 -5.36 11.70 -10.51
N ARG A 304 -6.15 10.63 -10.29
CA ARG A 304 -7.61 10.67 -10.44
C ARG A 304 -8.32 11.48 -9.35
N LYS A 305 -7.65 11.76 -8.23
CA LYS A 305 -8.27 12.40 -7.04
C LYS A 305 -7.80 13.84 -6.77
N VAL A 306 -7.04 14.44 -7.71
CA VAL A 306 -6.66 15.86 -7.67
C VAL A 306 -7.67 16.71 -8.43
#